data_693dc71a4ad34ba5af43f79b399ede2d
#
_entry.id   693dc71a4ad34ba5af43f79b399ede2d
#
_cell.length_a   1.000
_cell.length_b   1.000
_cell.length_c   1.000
_cell.angle_alpha   90.00
_cell.angle_beta   90.00
_cell.angle_gamma   90.00
#
_symmetry.space_group_name_H-M   'P 1'
#
loop_
_entity.id
_entity.type
_entity.pdbx_description
1 polymer ?
#
loop_
_entity_poly.entity_id
_entity_poly.type
_entity_poly.pdbx_seq_one_letter_code
_entity_poly.pdbx_strand_id
1 'polypeptide(L)'
;MGLGGTEVAKEAAAMVLTDDNFTSIEAAVEEGRGVWDNLIKFITWTLPTNFGEGLVIVAAILFGATLPITPLQILWINMTTAGCLGLMLAFEPKEPGIMDRDPRDPRLPILDTELYIRILLVGGLLLVAAFGLYEWELTTT
;
A
#
# COMPACT_ATOMS: atom_id res chain seq x y z
N MET A 1 -33.22 5.07 3.42
CA MET A 1 -33.71 3.86 2.80
C MET A 1 -34.13 4.16 1.38
N GLY A 2 -33.75 3.30 0.41
CA GLY A 2 -33.84 3.63 -1.02
C GLY A 2 -35.20 3.48 -1.65
N LEU A 3 -35.96 2.45 -1.26
CA LEU A 3 -37.24 2.13 -1.89
C LEU A 3 -38.35 3.17 -1.56
N GLY A 4 -38.38 3.67 -0.33
CA GLY A 4 -39.37 4.65 0.11
C GLY A 4 -38.84 6.08 0.26
N GLY A 5 -37.59 6.33 -0.07
CA GLY A 5 -36.95 7.66 0.07
C GLY A 5 -37.30 8.61 -1.09
N THR A 6 -37.50 9.90 -0.79
CA THR A 6 -37.59 10.91 -1.83
C THR A 6 -36.21 11.12 -2.50
N GLU A 7 -36.20 11.59 -3.74
CA GLU A 7 -34.94 11.85 -4.46
C GLU A 7 -34.04 12.86 -3.72
N VAL A 8 -34.66 13.88 -3.12
CA VAL A 8 -33.93 14.86 -2.30
C VAL A 8 -33.24 14.21 -1.08
N ALA A 9 -33.94 13.26 -0.44
CA ALA A 9 -33.36 12.52 0.70
C ALA A 9 -32.26 11.60 0.26
N LYS A 10 -32.34 10.98 -0.92
CA LYS A 10 -31.27 10.14 -1.48
C LYS A 10 -30.05 10.97 -1.85
N GLU A 11 -30.23 12.14 -2.46
CA GLU A 11 -29.13 13.04 -2.81
C GLU A 11 -28.39 13.62 -1.58
N ALA A 12 -29.15 13.89 -0.49
CA ALA A 12 -28.57 14.39 0.75
C ALA A 12 -27.92 13.33 1.63
N ALA A 13 -28.15 12.05 1.34
CA ALA A 13 -27.65 10.95 2.15
C ALA A 13 -26.20 10.59 1.78
N ALA A 14 -25.36 10.33 2.80
CA ALA A 14 -24.00 9.79 2.59
C ALA A 14 -24.02 8.35 2.06
N MET A 15 -25.09 7.60 2.33
CA MET A 15 -25.28 6.22 1.87
C MET A 15 -26.78 5.96 1.65
N VAL A 16 -27.11 5.23 0.59
CA VAL A 16 -28.48 4.84 0.27
C VAL A 16 -28.56 3.32 0.25
N LEU A 17 -29.46 2.75 1.08
CA LEU A 17 -29.74 1.32 1.11
C LEU A 17 -30.78 0.99 0.04
N THR A 18 -30.39 0.29 -1.00
CA THR A 18 -31.27 -0.10 -2.11
C THR A 18 -32.23 -1.24 -1.76
N ASP A 19 -31.85 -2.06 -0.80
CA ASP A 19 -32.61 -3.20 -0.29
C ASP A 19 -33.43 -2.86 0.96
N ASP A 20 -33.34 -1.63 1.45
CA ASP A 20 -33.92 -1.14 2.70
C ASP A 20 -33.61 -2.01 3.94
N ASN A 21 -32.54 -2.80 3.87
CA ASN A 21 -32.12 -3.71 4.92
C ASN A 21 -30.97 -3.09 5.73
N PHE A 22 -31.19 -2.90 7.03
CA PHE A 22 -30.20 -2.30 7.92
C PHE A 22 -28.96 -3.21 8.12
N THR A 23 -29.09 -4.52 8.00
CA THR A 23 -27.95 -5.47 8.10
C THR A 23 -26.93 -5.26 6.98
N SER A 24 -27.33 -4.66 5.86
CA SER A 24 -26.43 -4.30 4.78
C SER A 24 -25.42 -3.22 5.17
N ILE A 25 -25.74 -2.39 6.18
CA ILE A 25 -24.77 -1.42 6.74
C ILE A 25 -23.67 -2.14 7.50
N GLU A 26 -24.01 -3.12 8.33
CA GLU A 26 -23.05 -3.91 9.08
C GLU A 26 -22.09 -4.63 8.12
N ALA A 27 -22.62 -5.31 7.11
CA ALA A 27 -21.83 -5.98 6.09
C ALA A 27 -20.92 -4.99 5.33
N ALA A 28 -21.44 -3.79 4.98
CA ALA A 28 -20.64 -2.78 4.29
C ALA A 28 -19.51 -2.23 5.18
N VAL A 29 -19.75 -2.05 6.47
CA VAL A 29 -18.70 -1.61 7.43
C VAL A 29 -17.64 -2.70 7.59
N GLU A 30 -18.04 -3.96 7.71
CA GLU A 30 -17.13 -5.08 7.83
C GLU A 30 -16.24 -5.21 6.59
N GLU A 31 -16.84 -5.16 5.37
CA GLU A 31 -16.09 -5.17 4.11
C GLU A 31 -15.15 -3.96 3.99
N GLY A 32 -15.64 -2.77 4.32
CA GLY A 32 -14.83 -1.55 4.28
C GLY A 32 -13.62 -1.61 5.22
N ARG A 33 -13.75 -2.20 6.40
CA ARG A 33 -12.62 -2.42 7.33
C ARG A 33 -11.62 -3.42 6.77
N GLY A 34 -12.09 -4.52 6.16
CA GLY A 34 -11.22 -5.51 5.51
C GLY A 34 -10.42 -4.92 4.35
N VAL A 35 -11.08 -4.19 3.46
CA VAL A 35 -10.42 -3.48 2.35
C VAL A 35 -9.39 -2.48 2.85
N TRP A 36 -9.73 -1.74 3.92
CA TRP A 36 -8.79 -0.80 4.54
C TRP A 36 -7.54 -1.49 5.07
N ASP A 37 -7.69 -2.57 5.83
CA ASP A 37 -6.56 -3.33 6.39
C ASP A 37 -5.64 -3.86 5.27
N ASN A 38 -6.21 -4.41 4.21
CA ASN A 38 -5.46 -4.90 3.07
C ASN A 38 -4.75 -3.76 2.32
N LEU A 39 -5.39 -2.60 2.20
CA LEU A 39 -4.77 -1.40 1.61
C LEU A 39 -3.57 -0.93 2.44
N ILE A 40 -3.69 -0.88 3.77
CA ILE A 40 -2.58 -0.49 4.65
C ILE A 40 -1.42 -1.49 4.54
N LYS A 41 -1.70 -2.79 4.52
CA LYS A 41 -0.67 -3.82 4.31
C LYS A 41 0.06 -3.61 2.98
N PHE A 42 -0.66 -3.36 1.91
CA PHE A 42 -0.11 -3.07 0.59
C PHE A 42 0.78 -1.82 0.59
N ILE A 43 0.30 -0.71 1.15
CA ILE A 43 1.06 0.55 1.25
C ILE A 43 2.32 0.36 2.09
N THR A 44 2.21 -0.31 3.24
CA THR A 44 3.32 -0.56 4.16
C THR A 44 4.45 -1.37 3.52
N TRP A 45 4.14 -2.22 2.57
CA TRP A 45 5.12 -2.99 1.82
C TRP A 45 5.64 -2.24 0.58
N THR A 46 4.76 -1.62 -0.20
CA THR A 46 5.11 -1.02 -1.50
C THR A 46 5.90 0.27 -1.36
N LEU A 47 5.58 1.13 -0.38
CA LEU A 47 6.26 2.42 -0.22
C LEU A 47 7.76 2.28 0.09
N PRO A 48 8.18 1.44 1.07
CA PRO A 48 9.60 1.28 1.37
C PRO A 48 10.41 0.71 0.20
N THR A 49 9.85 -0.24 -0.54
CA THR A 49 10.53 -0.88 -1.68
C THR A 49 10.70 0.10 -2.84
N ASN A 50 9.65 0.79 -3.24
CA ASN A 50 9.71 1.80 -4.31
C ASN A 50 10.62 2.99 -3.94
N PHE A 51 10.59 3.40 -2.68
CA PHE A 51 11.51 4.43 -2.19
C PHE A 51 12.97 3.97 -2.30
N GLY A 52 13.26 2.72 -1.91
CA GLY A 52 14.59 2.14 -2.04
C GLY A 52 15.09 2.07 -3.48
N GLU A 53 14.25 1.64 -4.41
CA GLU A 53 14.57 1.62 -5.85
C GLU A 53 14.86 3.02 -6.38
N GLY A 54 14.05 4.01 -6.00
CA GLY A 54 14.29 5.42 -6.34
C GLY A 54 15.60 5.95 -5.77
N LEU A 55 15.92 5.60 -4.51
CA LEU A 55 17.19 5.99 -3.87
C LEU A 55 18.41 5.44 -4.61
N VAL A 56 18.37 4.21 -5.09
CA VAL A 56 19.47 3.59 -5.86
C VAL A 56 19.76 4.41 -7.11
N ILE A 57 18.73 4.83 -7.85
CA ILE A 57 18.89 5.65 -9.06
C ILE A 57 19.46 7.03 -8.70
N VAL A 58 18.86 7.70 -7.71
CA VAL A 58 19.30 9.03 -7.28
C VAL A 58 20.74 9.00 -6.81
N ALA A 59 21.12 8.01 -6.01
CA ALA A 59 22.48 7.85 -5.53
C ALA A 59 23.47 7.60 -6.69
N ALA A 60 23.14 6.75 -7.65
CA ALA A 60 23.97 6.50 -8.82
C ALA A 60 24.25 7.80 -9.61
N ILE A 61 23.22 8.61 -9.80
CA ILE A 61 23.35 9.91 -10.51
C ILE A 61 24.21 10.90 -9.70
N LEU A 62 23.97 11.03 -8.39
CA LEU A 62 24.70 11.97 -7.54
C LEU A 62 26.19 11.63 -7.40
N PHE A 63 26.51 10.35 -7.32
CA PHE A 63 27.90 9.89 -7.21
C PHE A 63 28.59 9.68 -8.56
N GLY A 64 27.87 9.87 -9.68
CA GLY A 64 28.42 9.58 -11.02
C GLY A 64 28.78 8.12 -11.23
N ALA A 65 28.13 7.21 -10.47
CA ALA A 65 28.35 5.77 -10.56
C ALA A 65 27.53 5.17 -11.70
N THR A 66 27.94 4.00 -12.18
CA THR A 66 27.13 3.22 -13.11
C THR A 66 25.85 2.76 -12.41
N LEU A 67 24.73 2.76 -13.14
CA LEU A 67 23.45 2.33 -12.60
C LEU A 67 23.48 0.83 -12.28
N PRO A 68 23.36 0.43 -11.01
CA PRO A 68 23.30 -0.99 -10.64
C PRO A 68 22.05 -1.69 -11.18
N ILE A 69 21.00 -0.92 -11.42
CA ILE A 69 19.72 -1.37 -11.95
C ILE A 69 19.20 -0.38 -12.97
N THR A 70 18.71 -0.88 -14.10
CA THR A 70 18.14 -0.03 -15.16
C THR A 70 16.66 0.29 -14.90
N PRO A 71 16.14 1.42 -15.42
CA PRO A 71 14.71 1.75 -15.29
C PRO A 71 13.77 0.66 -15.83
N LEU A 72 14.18 -0.05 -16.88
CA LEU A 72 13.39 -1.15 -17.44
C LEU A 72 13.32 -2.35 -16.48
N GLN A 73 14.42 -2.65 -15.78
CA GLN A 73 14.43 -3.71 -14.76
C GLN A 73 13.55 -3.34 -13.57
N ILE A 74 13.58 -2.08 -13.12
CA ILE A 74 12.70 -1.59 -12.06
C ILE A 74 11.23 -1.73 -12.49
N LEU A 75 10.90 -1.31 -13.71
CA LEU A 75 9.54 -1.45 -14.23
C LEU A 75 9.08 -2.93 -14.22
N TRP A 76 9.96 -3.84 -14.65
CA TRP A 76 9.66 -5.27 -14.65
C TRP A 76 9.47 -5.83 -13.24
N ILE A 77 10.36 -5.46 -12.30
CA ILE A 77 10.25 -5.86 -10.90
C ILE A 77 8.94 -5.35 -10.31
N ASN A 78 8.62 -4.07 -10.48
CA ASN A 78 7.40 -3.46 -9.96
C ASN A 78 6.13 -4.07 -10.58
N MET A 79 6.13 -4.36 -11.88
CA MET A 79 5.00 -5.01 -12.53
C MET A 79 4.76 -6.42 -11.95
N THR A 80 5.82 -7.17 -11.71
CA THR A 80 5.72 -8.54 -11.19
C THR A 80 5.40 -8.55 -9.70
N THR A 81 6.13 -7.79 -8.90
CA THR A 81 5.98 -7.80 -7.44
C THR A 81 4.72 -7.05 -6.99
N ALA A 82 4.53 -5.80 -7.41
CA ALA A 82 3.36 -5.02 -7.02
C ALA A 82 2.07 -5.59 -7.64
N GLY A 83 2.11 -6.08 -8.87
CA GLY A 83 0.98 -6.72 -9.51
C GLY A 83 0.59 -8.03 -8.83
N CYS A 84 1.51 -8.96 -8.68
CA CYS A 84 1.22 -10.27 -8.08
C CYS A 84 0.92 -10.14 -6.58
N LEU A 85 1.75 -9.43 -5.84
CA LEU A 85 1.57 -9.30 -4.39
C LEU A 85 0.37 -8.41 -4.05
N GLY A 86 0.14 -7.34 -4.80
CA GLY A 86 -1.02 -6.50 -4.63
C GLY A 86 -2.32 -7.26 -4.82
N LEU A 87 -2.39 -8.13 -5.84
CA LEU A 87 -3.54 -9.02 -6.04
C LEU A 87 -3.72 -9.99 -4.87
N MET A 88 -2.65 -10.61 -4.38
CA MET A 88 -2.72 -11.52 -3.24
C MET A 88 -3.22 -10.83 -1.98
N LEU A 89 -2.73 -9.61 -1.69
CA LEU A 89 -3.18 -8.82 -0.55
C LEU A 89 -4.64 -8.34 -0.70
N ALA A 90 -5.09 -8.07 -1.92
CA ALA A 90 -6.48 -7.68 -2.16
C ALA A 90 -7.47 -8.81 -1.84
N PHE A 91 -7.05 -10.07 -1.99
CA PHE A 91 -7.86 -11.25 -1.67
C PHE A 91 -7.55 -11.87 -0.30
N GLU A 92 -6.74 -11.20 0.51
CA GLU A 92 -6.43 -11.68 1.85
C GLU A 92 -7.71 -11.69 2.71
N PRO A 93 -7.98 -12.79 3.45
CA PRO A 93 -9.15 -12.88 4.31
C PRO A 93 -9.09 -11.82 5.42
N LYS A 94 -10.26 -11.38 5.85
CA LYS A 94 -10.42 -10.40 6.93
C LYS A 94 -9.81 -10.90 8.23
N GLU A 95 -9.25 -9.97 9.00
CA GLU A 95 -8.73 -10.27 10.34
C GLU A 95 -9.87 -10.69 11.28
N PRO A 96 -9.66 -11.73 12.12
CA PRO A 96 -10.65 -12.10 13.14
C PRO A 96 -10.91 -10.93 14.09
N GLY A 97 -12.18 -10.71 14.45
CA GLY A 97 -12.57 -9.63 15.36
C GLY A 97 -12.51 -8.22 14.75
N ILE A 98 -12.54 -8.10 13.42
CA ILE A 98 -12.48 -6.81 12.73
C ILE A 98 -13.59 -5.84 13.16
N MET A 99 -14.75 -6.36 13.58
CA MET A 99 -15.88 -5.56 14.06
C MET A 99 -15.78 -5.19 15.54
N ASP A 100 -14.93 -5.87 16.32
CA ASP A 100 -14.72 -5.58 17.74
C ASP A 100 -13.80 -4.37 17.98
N ARG A 101 -13.12 -3.90 16.93
CA ARG A 101 -12.26 -2.72 16.96
C ARG A 101 -13.07 -1.43 16.96
N ASP A 102 -12.60 -0.45 17.73
CA ASP A 102 -13.15 0.91 17.67
C ASP A 102 -13.08 1.50 16.25
N PRO A 103 -14.01 2.39 15.90
CA PRO A 103 -13.95 3.12 14.65
C PRO A 103 -12.63 3.91 14.53
N ARG A 104 -12.00 3.84 13.37
CA ARG A 104 -10.78 4.60 13.11
C ARG A 104 -11.07 6.10 13.10
N ASP A 105 -10.20 6.88 13.74
CA ASP A 105 -10.24 8.34 13.60
C ASP A 105 -9.79 8.73 12.16
N PRO A 106 -10.67 9.38 11.37
CA PRO A 106 -10.34 9.80 10.01
C PRO A 106 -9.25 10.87 9.94
N ARG A 107 -8.90 11.50 11.07
CA ARG A 107 -7.83 12.51 11.14
C ARG A 107 -6.44 11.91 11.25
N LEU A 108 -6.33 10.62 11.61
CA LEU A 108 -5.05 9.96 11.71
C LEU A 108 -4.45 9.78 10.31
N PRO A 109 -3.19 10.24 10.09
CA PRO A 109 -2.53 10.07 8.81
C PRO A 109 -2.30 8.58 8.53
N ILE A 110 -2.25 8.23 7.25
CA ILE A 110 -1.86 6.89 6.79
C ILE A 110 -0.37 6.67 7.04
N LEU A 111 0.42 7.72 6.79
CA LEU A 111 1.86 7.74 7.03
C LEU A 111 2.11 8.13 8.48
N ASP A 112 2.31 7.16 9.34
CA ASP A 112 2.72 7.37 10.71
C ASP A 112 4.26 7.37 10.84
N THR A 113 4.74 7.70 12.03
CA THR A 113 6.19 7.74 12.31
C THR A 113 6.85 6.37 12.13
N GLU A 114 6.14 5.30 12.44
CA GLU A 114 6.65 3.94 12.27
C GLU A 114 6.87 3.61 10.80
N LEU A 115 5.92 3.97 9.93
CA LEU A 115 6.04 3.77 8.49
C LEU A 115 7.18 4.61 7.89
N TYR A 116 7.38 5.86 8.37
CA TYR A 116 8.53 6.67 7.94
C TYR A 116 9.86 6.01 8.30
N ILE A 117 10.00 5.52 9.54
CA ILE A 117 11.22 4.82 9.98
C ILE A 117 11.44 3.57 9.11
N ARG A 118 10.40 2.83 8.83
CA ARG A 118 10.45 1.63 7.97
C ARG A 118 10.88 1.97 6.54
N ILE A 119 10.33 3.03 5.95
CA ILE A 119 10.71 3.51 4.62
C ILE A 119 12.20 3.84 4.56
N LEU A 120 12.70 4.61 5.53
CA LEU A 120 14.11 5.01 5.57
C LEU A 120 15.04 3.81 5.82
N LEU A 121 14.67 2.91 6.72
CA LEU A 121 15.47 1.73 7.04
C LEU A 121 15.54 0.76 5.85
N VAL A 122 14.40 0.39 5.30
CA VAL A 122 14.35 -0.56 4.17
C VAL A 122 14.98 0.07 2.93
N GLY A 123 14.66 1.33 2.63
CA GLY A 123 15.26 2.04 1.49
C GLY A 123 16.79 2.16 1.63
N GLY A 124 17.29 2.47 2.82
CA GLY A 124 18.72 2.50 3.10
C GLY A 124 19.40 1.14 2.97
N LEU A 125 18.76 0.08 3.47
CA LEU A 125 19.27 -1.29 3.32
C LEU A 125 19.30 -1.73 1.85
N LEU A 126 18.25 -1.42 1.08
CA LEU A 126 18.21 -1.70 -0.35
C LEU A 126 19.31 -0.95 -1.11
N LEU A 127 19.54 0.33 -0.78
CA LEU A 127 20.62 1.11 -1.36
C LEU A 127 21.99 0.45 -1.11
N VAL A 128 22.28 0.13 0.14
CA VAL A 128 23.57 -0.51 0.52
C VAL A 128 23.72 -1.87 -0.12
N ALA A 129 22.67 -2.68 -0.15
CA ALA A 129 22.69 -3.99 -0.76
C ALA A 129 22.90 -3.91 -2.29
N ALA A 130 22.17 -3.01 -2.97
CA ALA A 130 22.29 -2.86 -4.42
C ALA A 130 23.70 -2.44 -4.84
N PHE A 131 24.24 -1.38 -4.22
CA PHE A 131 25.63 -0.95 -4.53
C PHE A 131 26.67 -1.93 -4.03
N GLY A 132 26.50 -2.49 -2.83
CA GLY A 132 27.44 -3.45 -2.27
C GLY A 132 27.57 -4.73 -3.13
N LEU A 133 26.47 -5.28 -3.59
CA LEU A 133 26.47 -6.45 -4.48
C LEU A 133 27.01 -6.10 -5.87
N TYR A 134 26.66 -4.94 -6.39
CA TYR A 134 27.12 -4.48 -7.69
C TYR A 134 28.66 -4.29 -7.71
N GLU A 135 29.22 -3.60 -6.73
CA GLU A 135 30.66 -3.40 -6.59
C GLU A 135 31.40 -4.73 -6.31
N TRP A 136 30.81 -5.59 -5.50
CA TRP A 136 31.35 -6.93 -5.27
C TRP A 136 31.49 -7.70 -6.58
N GLU A 137 30.46 -7.73 -7.40
CA GLU A 137 30.47 -8.44 -8.68
C GLU A 137 31.53 -7.86 -9.63
N LEU A 138 31.65 -6.53 -9.72
CA LEU A 138 32.65 -5.87 -10.54
C LEU A 138 34.10 -6.16 -10.11
N THR A 139 34.33 -6.42 -8.82
CA THR A 139 35.67 -6.73 -8.31
C THR A 139 36.02 -8.21 -8.42
N THR A 140 35.03 -9.08 -8.62
CA THR A 140 35.19 -10.53 -8.61
C THR A 140 35.23 -11.12 -10.03
N THR A 141 34.75 -10.33 -11.03
CA THR A 141 34.73 -10.71 -12.45
C THR A 141 35.90 -10.06 -13.21
#